data_9d0e81291e81d55dfa507d74f1e0609d
#
_entry.id   9d0e81291e81d55dfa507d74f1e0609d
#
_cell.length_a   1.000
_cell.length_b   1.000
_cell.length_c   1.000
_cell.angle_alpha   90.00
_cell.angle_beta   90.00
_cell.angle_gamma   90.00
#
_symmetry.space_group_name_H-M   'P 1'
#
loop_
_entity.id
_entity.type
_entity.pdbx_description
1 polymer ?
#
loop_
_entity_poly.entity_id
_entity_poly.type
_entity_poly.pdbx_seq_one_letter_code
_entity_poly.pdbx_strand_id
1 'polypeptide(L)'
;LPHKEMHSDVEYVVAHGIASKVGRYRVRIGSAHYIFDDEKTKIPADEQEKFNNLPNSSSHIYLAIGGTLAAVICIKDPVRDESKQVIADLHALGIKKIVMMTGDSKRNAQRVADELGIDEVHAEVLPEDKAAYVKQAKAEGYTVMMVGDGINDSPAISEAHVGIAMNEGAPIAQKIANVTISSDNLQALVDLRRISMALMKRIKSNYNGIVGFNGALVGGGVLGFMPPSQTAWLHNLFTLGIGIESMTPLLKEEKPEDKHTIDITAESTVA
;
A
#
# COMPACT_ATOMS: atom_id res chain seq x y z
N LEU A 1 -32.03 -21.33 -0.71
CA LEU A 1 -32.43 -22.74 -0.44
C LEU A 1 -32.22 -22.99 1.04
N PRO A 2 -33.25 -23.46 1.79
CA PRO A 2 -33.07 -23.86 3.18
C PRO A 2 -32.17 -25.09 3.19
N HIS A 3 -30.99 -25.01 3.76
CA HIS A 3 -30.12 -26.15 3.98
C HIS A 3 -30.08 -26.46 5.48
N LYS A 4 -30.06 -27.74 5.80
CA LYS A 4 -29.93 -28.23 7.16
C LYS A 4 -28.43 -28.24 7.46
N GLU A 5 -28.03 -27.47 8.47
CA GLU A 5 -26.65 -27.51 8.97
C GLU A 5 -26.34 -28.91 9.47
N MET A 6 -25.31 -29.57 8.92
CA MET A 6 -24.88 -30.92 9.24
C MET A 6 -23.52 -30.98 9.93
N HIS A 7 -22.96 -29.81 10.25
CA HIS A 7 -21.68 -29.73 10.95
C HIS A 7 -21.88 -29.69 12.48
N SER A 8 -20.98 -30.30 13.22
CA SER A 8 -20.81 -30.09 14.64
C SER A 8 -19.73 -29.05 14.88
N ASP A 9 -19.37 -28.83 16.14
CA ASP A 9 -18.40 -27.84 16.58
C ASP A 9 -17.28 -27.55 15.58
N VAL A 10 -17.03 -26.25 15.32
CA VAL A 10 -15.96 -25.77 14.46
C VAL A 10 -14.77 -25.41 15.35
N GLU A 11 -13.66 -26.06 15.14
CA GLU A 11 -12.39 -25.81 15.82
C GLU A 11 -11.51 -24.96 14.91
N TYR A 12 -11.12 -23.76 15.39
CA TYR A 12 -10.20 -22.89 14.71
C TYR A 12 -8.76 -23.20 15.13
N VAL A 13 -7.94 -23.61 14.17
CA VAL A 13 -6.50 -23.81 14.39
C VAL A 13 -5.81 -22.52 13.97
N VAL A 14 -5.37 -21.74 14.96
CA VAL A 14 -4.81 -20.39 14.75
C VAL A 14 -3.68 -20.45 13.72
N ALA A 15 -3.74 -19.55 12.73
CA ALA A 15 -2.81 -19.41 11.61
C ALA A 15 -2.72 -20.61 10.64
N HIS A 16 -3.48 -21.71 10.83
CA HIS A 16 -3.35 -22.93 10.04
C HIS A 16 -4.61 -23.29 9.27
N GLY A 17 -5.79 -23.20 9.90
CA GLY A 17 -7.03 -23.56 9.25
C GLY A 17 -8.19 -23.83 10.19
N ILE A 18 -9.15 -24.62 9.70
CA ILE A 18 -10.38 -24.95 10.41
C ILE A 18 -10.58 -26.45 10.37
N ALA A 19 -10.95 -27.03 11.49
CA ALA A 19 -11.41 -28.42 11.59
C ALA A 19 -12.88 -28.48 12.01
N SER A 20 -13.63 -29.40 11.44
CA SER A 20 -15.02 -29.65 11.83
C SER A 20 -15.37 -31.13 11.58
N LYS A 21 -16.51 -31.53 12.10
CA LYS A 21 -17.07 -32.86 11.86
C LYS A 21 -18.40 -32.72 11.12
N VAL A 22 -18.47 -33.31 9.93
CA VAL A 22 -19.70 -33.35 9.12
C VAL A 22 -20.20 -34.79 9.06
N GLY A 23 -21.28 -35.06 9.78
CA GLY A 23 -21.75 -36.42 9.99
C GLY A 23 -20.69 -37.30 10.69
N ARG A 24 -20.24 -38.35 10.03
CA ARG A 24 -19.18 -39.26 10.55
C ARG A 24 -17.76 -38.87 10.08
N TYR A 25 -17.62 -37.88 9.18
CA TYR A 25 -16.35 -37.53 8.60
C TYR A 25 -15.74 -36.33 9.31
N ARG A 26 -14.46 -36.39 9.59
CA ARG A 26 -13.67 -35.23 10.01
C ARG A 26 -13.26 -34.43 8.74
N VAL A 27 -13.63 -33.18 8.71
CA VAL A 27 -13.37 -32.25 7.60
C VAL A 27 -12.38 -31.21 8.08
N ARG A 28 -11.37 -30.92 7.27
CA ARG A 28 -10.35 -29.90 7.55
C ARG A 28 -10.15 -29.05 6.33
N ILE A 29 -9.97 -27.77 6.53
CA ILE A 29 -9.67 -26.82 5.48
C ILE A 29 -8.56 -25.88 5.97
N GLY A 30 -7.51 -25.68 5.17
CA GLY A 30 -6.42 -24.82 5.59
C GLY A 30 -5.20 -24.84 4.66
N SER A 31 -4.07 -24.40 5.19
CA SER A 31 -2.79 -24.31 4.51
C SER A 31 -2.20 -25.67 4.16
N ALA A 32 -1.21 -25.71 3.25
CA ALA A 32 -0.49 -26.92 2.91
C ALA A 32 0.17 -27.56 4.14
N HIS A 33 0.83 -26.72 4.96
CA HIS A 33 1.47 -27.16 6.19
C HIS A 33 0.48 -27.87 7.12
N TYR A 34 -0.66 -27.25 7.39
CA TYR A 34 -1.69 -27.84 8.24
C TYR A 34 -2.22 -29.17 7.70
N ILE A 35 -2.54 -29.23 6.41
CA ILE A 35 -3.18 -30.42 5.80
C ILE A 35 -2.18 -31.55 5.60
N PHE A 36 -0.95 -31.27 5.15
CA PHE A 36 0.01 -32.33 4.78
C PHE A 36 1.06 -32.60 5.86
N ASP A 37 1.52 -31.58 6.60
CA ASP A 37 2.57 -31.75 7.58
C ASP A 37 2.02 -32.08 8.98
N ASP A 38 0.97 -31.38 9.42
CA ASP A 38 0.38 -31.67 10.74
C ASP A 38 -0.57 -32.84 10.68
N GLU A 39 -1.51 -32.85 9.76
CA GLU A 39 -2.60 -33.82 9.70
C GLU A 39 -2.30 -35.04 8.81
N LYS A 40 -1.12 -35.09 8.15
CA LYS A 40 -0.64 -36.20 7.32
C LYS A 40 -1.65 -36.69 6.28
N THR A 41 -2.43 -35.76 5.71
CA THR A 41 -3.43 -36.02 4.68
C THR A 41 -2.79 -36.64 3.43
N LYS A 42 -3.45 -37.68 2.89
CA LYS A 42 -2.97 -38.36 1.67
C LYS A 42 -3.65 -37.76 0.42
N ILE A 43 -2.88 -37.67 -0.64
CA ILE A 43 -3.41 -37.31 -1.96
C ILE A 43 -3.84 -38.62 -2.64
N PRO A 44 -5.06 -38.73 -3.21
CA PRO A 44 -5.47 -39.88 -4.00
C PRO A 44 -4.50 -40.14 -5.16
N ALA A 45 -4.16 -41.40 -5.39
CA ALA A 45 -3.16 -41.76 -6.41
C ALA A 45 -3.60 -41.38 -7.84
N ASP A 46 -4.90 -41.44 -8.10
CA ASP A 46 -5.52 -41.05 -9.38
C ASP A 46 -5.60 -39.53 -9.59
N GLU A 47 -5.46 -38.73 -8.54
CA GLU A 47 -5.48 -37.25 -8.58
C GLU A 47 -4.06 -36.62 -8.49
N GLN A 48 -3.01 -37.41 -8.31
CA GLN A 48 -1.63 -36.94 -8.11
C GLN A 48 -1.14 -36.06 -9.27
N GLU A 49 -1.50 -36.39 -10.51
CA GLU A 49 -1.11 -35.61 -11.68
C GLU A 49 -1.78 -34.24 -11.70
N LYS A 50 -3.07 -34.17 -11.36
CA LYS A 50 -3.78 -32.88 -11.25
C LYS A 50 -3.23 -32.02 -10.12
N PHE A 51 -2.87 -32.64 -8.99
CA PHE A 51 -2.24 -31.94 -7.88
C PHE A 51 -0.89 -31.33 -8.26
N ASN A 52 -0.07 -32.07 -8.99
CA ASN A 52 1.24 -31.58 -9.46
C ASN A 52 1.13 -30.45 -10.49
N ASN A 53 0.01 -30.40 -11.23
CA ASN A 53 -0.27 -29.40 -12.25
C ASN A 53 -1.09 -28.19 -11.74
N LEU A 54 -1.24 -28.03 -10.41
CA LEU A 54 -1.91 -26.85 -9.85
C LEU A 54 -1.23 -25.55 -10.26
N PRO A 55 -2.00 -24.50 -10.58
CA PRO A 55 -1.44 -23.25 -11.06
C PRO A 55 -0.58 -22.58 -9.99
N ASN A 56 0.69 -22.39 -10.32
CA ASN A 56 1.68 -21.76 -9.43
C ASN A 56 1.41 -20.27 -9.13
N SER A 57 0.51 -19.66 -9.88
CA SER A 57 0.13 -18.24 -9.75
C SER A 57 -1.03 -17.99 -8.77
N SER A 58 -1.48 -19.03 -8.06
CA SER A 58 -2.62 -18.95 -7.13
C SER A 58 -2.20 -19.37 -5.73
N SER A 59 -2.78 -18.77 -4.71
CA SER A 59 -2.75 -19.29 -3.36
C SER A 59 -3.68 -20.50 -3.26
N HIS A 60 -3.29 -21.54 -2.53
CA HIS A 60 -4.03 -22.76 -2.44
C HIS A 60 -4.56 -22.97 -1.03
N ILE A 61 -5.84 -23.25 -0.93
CA ILE A 61 -6.48 -23.76 0.30
C ILE A 61 -6.87 -25.21 0.03
N TYR A 62 -6.51 -26.10 0.96
CA TYR A 62 -6.69 -27.53 0.83
C TYR A 62 -7.85 -27.99 1.71
N LEU A 63 -8.75 -28.80 1.15
CA LEU A 63 -9.86 -29.42 1.85
C LEU A 63 -9.61 -30.93 1.97
N ALA A 64 -9.56 -31.43 3.19
CA ALA A 64 -9.39 -32.85 3.49
C ALA A 64 -10.64 -33.42 4.17
N ILE A 65 -11.06 -34.60 3.75
CA ILE A 65 -12.17 -35.35 4.32
C ILE A 65 -11.68 -36.75 4.72
N GLY A 66 -11.80 -37.08 6.00
CA GLY A 66 -11.43 -38.41 6.48
C GLY A 66 -9.95 -38.77 6.32
N GLY A 67 -9.05 -37.77 6.24
CA GLY A 67 -7.60 -37.96 6.04
C GLY A 67 -7.16 -38.05 4.57
N THR A 68 -8.06 -37.81 3.64
CA THR A 68 -7.77 -37.78 2.19
C THR A 68 -8.07 -36.41 1.62
N LEU A 69 -7.22 -35.91 0.73
CA LEU A 69 -7.45 -34.65 0.01
C LEU A 69 -8.69 -34.77 -0.89
N ALA A 70 -9.67 -33.94 -0.67
CA ALA A 70 -10.94 -33.95 -1.40
C ALA A 70 -11.02 -32.85 -2.45
N ALA A 71 -10.43 -31.68 -2.16
CA ALA A 71 -10.40 -30.56 -3.10
C ALA A 71 -9.23 -29.61 -2.81
N VAL A 72 -8.83 -28.86 -3.85
CA VAL A 72 -7.93 -27.71 -3.73
C VAL A 72 -8.66 -26.49 -4.28
N ILE A 73 -8.76 -25.47 -3.45
CA ILE A 73 -9.35 -24.19 -3.83
C ILE A 73 -8.20 -23.27 -4.24
N CYS A 74 -8.13 -22.93 -5.52
CA CYS A 74 -7.13 -22.02 -6.05
C CYS A 74 -7.68 -20.59 -5.98
N ILE A 75 -7.08 -19.76 -5.15
CA ILE A 75 -7.44 -18.35 -5.01
C ILE A 75 -6.47 -17.55 -5.86
N LYS A 76 -7.00 -16.89 -6.88
CA LYS A 76 -6.24 -15.87 -7.62
C LYS A 76 -6.46 -14.54 -6.92
N ASP A 77 -5.38 -13.96 -6.46
CA ASP A 77 -5.33 -12.59 -6.00
C ASP A 77 -4.46 -11.81 -7.01
N PRO A 78 -5.08 -11.24 -8.05
CA PRO A 78 -4.32 -10.54 -9.08
C PRO A 78 -3.75 -9.26 -8.49
N VAL A 79 -2.51 -8.95 -8.87
CA VAL A 79 -1.94 -7.63 -8.61
C VAL A 79 -2.78 -6.58 -9.34
N ARG A 80 -3.00 -5.45 -8.72
CA ARG A 80 -3.75 -4.34 -9.34
C ARG A 80 -2.99 -3.81 -10.56
N ASP A 81 -3.71 -3.53 -11.63
CA ASP A 81 -3.11 -3.10 -12.91
C ASP A 81 -2.25 -1.84 -12.77
N GLU A 82 -2.67 -0.91 -11.92
CA GLU A 82 -1.96 0.35 -11.67
C GLU A 82 -0.69 0.19 -10.81
N SER A 83 -0.53 -0.91 -10.08
CA SER A 83 0.54 -1.06 -9.06
C SER A 83 1.93 -0.89 -9.66
N LYS A 84 2.19 -1.47 -10.81
CA LYS A 84 3.50 -1.38 -11.47
C LYS A 84 3.85 0.06 -11.84
N GLN A 85 2.87 0.81 -12.37
CA GLN A 85 3.07 2.20 -12.73
C GLN A 85 3.29 3.06 -11.50
N VAL A 86 2.52 2.84 -10.43
CA VAL A 86 2.68 3.55 -9.15
C VAL A 86 4.07 3.35 -8.57
N ILE A 87 4.61 2.13 -8.58
CA ILE A 87 5.98 1.84 -8.12
C ILE A 87 7.02 2.60 -8.96
N ALA A 88 6.89 2.58 -10.27
CA ALA A 88 7.78 3.32 -11.18
C ALA A 88 7.72 4.84 -10.94
N ASP A 89 6.52 5.39 -10.77
CA ASP A 89 6.31 6.82 -10.50
C ASP A 89 6.89 7.23 -9.14
N LEU A 90 6.76 6.42 -8.11
CA LEU A 90 7.36 6.68 -6.80
C LEU A 90 8.90 6.73 -6.89
N HIS A 91 9.52 5.82 -7.63
CA HIS A 91 10.96 5.88 -7.90
C HIS A 91 11.35 7.16 -8.65
N ALA A 92 10.60 7.53 -9.69
CA ALA A 92 10.81 8.77 -10.44
C ALA A 92 10.70 10.03 -9.55
N LEU A 93 9.86 9.98 -8.50
CA LEU A 93 9.70 11.02 -7.49
C LEU A 93 10.72 10.93 -6.33
N GLY A 94 11.78 10.13 -6.49
CA GLY A 94 12.93 10.07 -5.60
C GLY A 94 12.76 9.17 -4.37
N ILE A 95 11.83 8.23 -4.37
CA ILE A 95 11.82 7.11 -3.42
C ILE A 95 12.96 6.17 -3.80
N LYS A 96 13.93 6.01 -2.92
CA LYS A 96 15.18 5.30 -3.22
C LYS A 96 15.03 3.78 -3.14
N LYS A 97 14.14 3.31 -2.30
CA LYS A 97 13.95 1.89 -2.01
C LYS A 97 12.51 1.62 -1.64
N ILE A 98 11.90 0.66 -2.31
CA ILE A 98 10.55 0.17 -2.05
C ILE A 98 10.66 -1.27 -1.56
N VAL A 99 10.09 -1.52 -0.38
CA VAL A 99 10.18 -2.81 0.30
C VAL A 99 8.77 -3.37 0.47
N MET A 100 8.57 -4.61 0.11
CA MET A 100 7.33 -5.34 0.35
C MET A 100 7.48 -6.28 1.54
N MET A 101 6.61 -6.15 2.52
CA MET A 101 6.51 -7.03 3.69
C MET A 101 5.16 -7.73 3.70
N THR A 102 5.16 -9.04 3.58
CA THR A 102 3.93 -9.84 3.46
C THR A 102 3.98 -11.10 4.32
N GLY A 103 2.82 -11.56 4.79
CA GLY A 103 2.65 -12.88 5.40
C GLY A 103 2.59 -14.03 4.40
N ASP A 104 2.57 -13.73 3.10
CA ASP A 104 2.54 -14.73 2.03
C ASP A 104 3.82 -15.55 1.95
N SER A 105 3.73 -16.72 1.27
CA SER A 105 4.88 -17.58 1.01
C SER A 105 5.95 -16.86 0.19
N LYS A 106 7.22 -17.19 0.43
CA LYS A 106 8.37 -16.62 -0.30
C LYS A 106 8.22 -16.68 -1.81
N ARG A 107 7.68 -17.79 -2.33
CA ARG A 107 7.49 -17.98 -3.77
C ARG A 107 6.50 -16.98 -4.36
N ASN A 108 5.36 -16.77 -3.70
CA ASN A 108 4.34 -15.83 -4.18
C ASN A 108 4.83 -14.39 -4.04
N ALA A 109 5.43 -14.05 -2.91
CA ALA A 109 5.98 -12.74 -2.63
C ALA A 109 7.07 -12.35 -3.66
N GLN A 110 8.00 -13.25 -3.96
CA GLN A 110 9.05 -13.00 -4.95
C GLN A 110 8.47 -12.77 -6.34
N ARG A 111 7.51 -13.59 -6.77
CA ARG A 111 6.83 -13.40 -8.06
C ARG A 111 6.17 -12.02 -8.18
N VAL A 112 5.47 -11.60 -7.14
CA VAL A 112 4.80 -10.27 -7.14
C VAL A 112 5.85 -9.15 -7.15
N ALA A 113 6.93 -9.29 -6.38
CA ALA A 113 8.00 -8.31 -6.35
C ALA A 113 8.69 -8.13 -7.72
N ASP A 114 8.98 -9.24 -8.39
CA ASP A 114 9.58 -9.24 -9.73
C ASP A 114 8.64 -8.61 -10.77
N GLU A 115 7.33 -8.90 -10.70
CA GLU A 115 6.32 -8.34 -11.58
C GLU A 115 6.17 -6.83 -11.43
N LEU A 116 6.23 -6.33 -10.19
CA LEU A 116 6.05 -4.92 -9.84
C LEU A 116 7.34 -4.10 -9.91
N GLY A 117 8.50 -4.73 -9.89
CA GLY A 117 9.78 -4.03 -9.78
C GLY A 117 10.07 -3.50 -8.38
N ILE A 118 9.72 -4.28 -7.36
CA ILE A 118 10.00 -3.96 -5.94
C ILE A 118 11.46 -4.31 -5.63
N ASP A 119 12.15 -3.43 -4.89
CA ASP A 119 13.60 -3.56 -4.65
C ASP A 119 13.96 -4.64 -3.64
N GLU A 120 13.11 -4.86 -2.64
CA GLU A 120 13.36 -5.82 -1.57
C GLU A 120 12.04 -6.45 -1.10
N VAL A 121 12.07 -7.75 -0.80
CA VAL A 121 10.90 -8.49 -0.33
C VAL A 121 11.20 -9.26 0.95
N HIS A 122 10.33 -9.12 1.93
CA HIS A 122 10.28 -9.94 3.14
C HIS A 122 8.95 -10.70 3.16
N ALA A 123 9.04 -12.01 3.02
CA ALA A 123 7.90 -12.91 3.03
C ALA A 123 7.78 -13.62 4.37
N GLU A 124 6.59 -14.18 4.66
CA GLU A 124 6.30 -14.93 5.88
C GLU A 124 6.55 -14.10 7.16
N VAL A 125 6.30 -12.77 7.07
CA VAL A 125 6.58 -11.79 8.13
C VAL A 125 5.36 -11.64 9.05
N LEU A 126 5.60 -11.70 10.36
CA LEU A 126 4.59 -11.40 11.37
C LEU A 126 4.41 -9.87 11.53
N PRO A 127 3.28 -9.41 12.08
CA PRO A 127 3.03 -7.98 12.31
C PRO A 127 4.12 -7.28 13.15
N GLU A 128 4.67 -7.97 14.14
CA GLU A 128 5.73 -7.49 15.04
C GLU A 128 7.05 -7.28 14.29
N ASP A 129 7.38 -8.18 13.37
CA ASP A 129 8.60 -8.11 12.56
C ASP A 129 8.57 -6.91 11.61
N LYS A 130 7.38 -6.54 11.09
CA LYS A 130 7.20 -5.35 10.26
C LYS A 130 7.57 -4.08 11.02
N ALA A 131 7.13 -3.96 12.28
CA ALA A 131 7.49 -2.82 13.13
C ALA A 131 9.00 -2.79 13.46
N ALA A 132 9.59 -3.96 13.73
CA ALA A 132 11.03 -4.09 14.00
C ALA A 132 11.86 -3.66 12.77
N TYR A 133 11.45 -4.07 11.56
CA TYR A 133 12.09 -3.64 10.32
C TYR A 133 12.04 -2.11 10.13
N VAL A 134 10.87 -1.50 10.32
CA VAL A 134 10.70 -0.04 10.24
C VAL A 134 11.63 0.67 11.22
N LYS A 135 11.70 0.20 12.46
CA LYS A 135 12.60 0.74 13.49
C LYS A 135 14.07 0.62 13.09
N GLN A 136 14.48 -0.51 12.54
CA GLN A 136 15.83 -0.73 12.05
C GLN A 136 16.18 0.23 10.91
N ALA A 137 15.32 0.34 9.90
CA ALA A 137 15.52 1.24 8.77
C ALA A 137 15.66 2.71 9.20
N LYS A 138 14.88 3.14 10.22
CA LYS A 138 15.04 4.47 10.84
C LYS A 138 16.40 4.63 11.52
N ALA A 139 16.88 3.62 12.23
CA ALA A 139 18.18 3.63 12.89
C ALA A 139 19.35 3.69 11.88
N GLU A 140 19.16 3.13 10.69
CA GLU A 140 20.08 3.21 9.56
C GLU A 140 20.06 4.58 8.85
N GLY A 141 19.19 5.51 9.28
CA GLY A 141 19.11 6.87 8.76
C GLY A 141 18.14 7.06 7.59
N TYR A 142 17.30 6.08 7.28
CA TYR A 142 16.26 6.24 6.28
C TYR A 142 15.07 7.04 6.82
N THR A 143 14.48 7.86 5.96
CA THR A 143 13.15 8.40 6.20
C THR A 143 12.14 7.39 5.69
N VAL A 144 11.42 6.75 6.60
CA VAL A 144 10.54 5.63 6.30
C VAL A 144 9.09 6.09 6.18
N MET A 145 8.45 5.73 5.07
CA MET A 145 7.02 5.78 4.86
C MET A 145 6.47 4.35 4.88
N MET A 146 5.53 4.07 5.76
CA MET A 146 4.85 2.76 5.86
C MET A 146 3.44 2.89 5.33
N VAL A 147 3.07 2.00 4.43
CA VAL A 147 1.73 1.90 3.83
C VAL A 147 1.14 0.54 4.18
N GLY A 148 -0.06 0.51 4.70
CA GLY A 148 -0.72 -0.74 5.09
C GLY A 148 -2.24 -0.60 5.23
N ASP A 149 -2.93 -1.71 5.49
CA ASP A 149 -4.39 -1.74 5.69
C ASP A 149 -4.84 -1.23 7.07
N GLY A 150 -3.89 -1.05 7.96
CA GLY A 150 -4.09 -0.45 9.28
C GLY A 150 -4.56 -1.41 10.37
N ILE A 151 -4.95 -2.63 10.08
CA ILE A 151 -5.37 -3.62 11.11
C ILE A 151 -4.13 -4.36 11.63
N ASN A 152 -3.49 -5.12 10.77
CA ASN A 152 -2.29 -5.89 11.11
C ASN A 152 -1.01 -5.06 11.07
N ASP A 153 -1.01 -3.97 10.32
CA ASP A 153 0.14 -3.10 10.10
C ASP A 153 0.21 -1.93 11.10
N SER A 154 -0.76 -1.82 12.02
CA SER A 154 -0.84 -0.74 13.01
C SER A 154 0.47 -0.45 13.73
N PRO A 155 1.22 -1.43 14.26
CA PRO A 155 2.48 -1.17 14.93
C PRO A 155 3.55 -0.57 13.99
N ALA A 156 3.64 -1.07 12.76
CA ALA A 156 4.60 -0.59 11.76
C ALA A 156 4.23 0.81 11.24
N ILE A 157 2.94 1.08 11.02
CA ILE A 157 2.42 2.40 10.63
C ILE A 157 2.74 3.45 11.71
N SER A 158 2.51 3.11 12.98
CA SER A 158 2.80 3.99 14.11
C SER A 158 4.29 4.25 14.30
N GLU A 159 5.16 3.27 14.02
CA GLU A 159 6.61 3.39 14.14
C GLU A 159 7.24 4.23 13.02
N ALA A 160 6.65 4.32 11.84
CA ALA A 160 7.19 5.00 10.68
C ALA A 160 7.29 6.54 10.87
N HIS A 161 8.10 7.23 10.05
CA HIS A 161 8.11 8.68 9.99
C HIS A 161 6.80 9.22 9.37
N VAL A 162 6.28 8.49 8.38
CA VAL A 162 4.97 8.76 7.77
C VAL A 162 4.22 7.44 7.68
N GLY A 163 3.19 7.29 8.48
CA GLY A 163 2.26 6.17 8.44
C GLY A 163 1.07 6.47 7.54
N ILE A 164 0.78 5.61 6.58
CA ILE A 164 -0.33 5.74 5.65
C ILE A 164 -1.23 4.51 5.79
N ALA A 165 -2.50 4.74 6.10
CA ALA A 165 -3.52 3.70 6.12
C ALA A 165 -4.31 3.70 4.82
N MET A 166 -4.44 2.53 4.18
CA MET A 166 -5.17 2.33 2.92
C MET A 166 -6.60 1.81 3.14
N ASN A 167 -7.19 2.05 4.30
CA ASN A 167 -8.53 1.56 4.60
C ASN A 167 -9.31 2.62 5.39
N GLU A 168 -10.30 3.22 4.76
CA GLU A 168 -11.19 4.19 5.39
C GLU A 168 -12.09 3.58 6.47
N GLY A 169 -12.28 2.26 6.44
CA GLY A 169 -13.18 1.54 7.33
C GLY A 169 -12.59 1.06 8.65
N ALA A 170 -11.27 1.20 8.88
CA ALA A 170 -10.61 0.76 10.10
C ALA A 170 -10.39 1.94 11.09
N PRO A 171 -11.25 2.12 12.13
CA PRO A 171 -11.14 3.26 13.06
C PRO A 171 -9.80 3.34 13.78
N ILE A 172 -9.13 2.20 13.97
CA ILE A 172 -7.80 2.14 14.59
C ILE A 172 -6.75 2.73 13.66
N ALA A 173 -6.79 2.39 12.38
CA ALA A 173 -5.87 2.89 11.37
C ALA A 173 -5.93 4.42 11.24
N GLN A 174 -7.15 4.98 11.23
CA GLN A 174 -7.36 6.43 11.17
C GLN A 174 -6.76 7.19 12.36
N LYS A 175 -6.69 6.55 13.55
CA LYS A 175 -6.16 7.20 14.77
C LYS A 175 -4.63 7.22 14.81
N ILE A 176 -3.97 6.28 14.17
CA ILE A 176 -2.51 6.10 14.25
C ILE A 176 -1.77 6.55 12.99
N ALA A 177 -2.44 6.53 11.84
CA ALA A 177 -1.85 6.97 10.58
C ALA A 177 -1.79 8.51 10.48
N ASN A 178 -0.73 9.01 9.84
CA ASN A 178 -0.61 10.42 9.51
C ASN A 178 -1.49 10.81 8.32
N VAL A 179 -1.75 9.84 7.42
CA VAL A 179 -2.57 10.00 6.22
C VAL A 179 -3.44 8.77 6.04
N THR A 180 -4.68 8.97 5.64
CA THR A 180 -5.58 7.89 5.22
C THR A 180 -5.94 8.06 3.76
N ILE A 181 -5.86 6.99 3.00
CA ILE A 181 -6.15 6.95 1.57
C ILE A 181 -7.21 5.88 1.32
N SER A 182 -8.09 6.09 0.33
CA SER A 182 -9.04 5.06 -0.10
C SER A 182 -8.31 3.81 -0.59
N SER A 183 -8.79 2.64 -0.19
CA SER A 183 -8.13 1.35 -0.47
C SER A 183 -8.08 0.99 -1.95
N ASP A 184 -8.90 1.61 -2.78
CA ASP A 184 -9.00 1.37 -4.22
C ASP A 184 -8.18 2.35 -5.08
N ASN A 185 -7.45 3.29 -4.47
CA ASN A 185 -6.70 4.33 -5.18
C ASN A 185 -5.22 4.37 -4.77
N LEU A 186 -4.40 3.49 -5.34
CA LEU A 186 -2.94 3.51 -5.15
C LEU A 186 -2.29 4.76 -5.75
N GLN A 187 -2.86 5.35 -6.79
CA GLN A 187 -2.33 6.57 -7.42
C GLN A 187 -2.27 7.74 -6.44
N ALA A 188 -3.13 7.75 -5.42
CA ALA A 188 -3.10 8.76 -4.37
C ALA A 188 -1.76 8.83 -3.61
N LEU A 189 -0.97 7.73 -3.57
CA LEU A 189 0.41 7.76 -3.01
C LEU A 189 1.34 8.64 -3.84
N VAL A 190 1.25 8.54 -5.16
CA VAL A 190 2.02 9.35 -6.10
C VAL A 190 1.62 10.82 -5.97
N ASP A 191 0.33 11.09 -5.91
CA ASP A 191 -0.19 12.45 -5.77
C ASP A 191 0.19 13.07 -4.42
N LEU A 192 0.12 12.32 -3.33
CA LEU A 192 0.63 12.75 -2.02
C LEU A 192 2.11 13.13 -2.09
N ARG A 193 2.93 12.34 -2.77
CA ARG A 193 4.36 12.64 -2.96
C ARG A 193 4.57 13.90 -3.81
N ARG A 194 3.84 14.05 -4.91
CA ARG A 194 3.89 15.24 -5.77
C ARG A 194 3.50 16.50 -5.02
N ILE A 195 2.39 16.45 -4.26
CA ILE A 195 1.92 17.59 -3.45
C ILE A 195 2.96 17.97 -2.40
N SER A 196 3.53 17.00 -1.66
CA SER A 196 4.52 17.29 -0.63
C SER A 196 5.79 17.89 -1.21
N MET A 197 6.26 17.43 -2.38
CA MET A 197 7.41 18.03 -3.06
C MET A 197 7.14 19.45 -3.53
N ALA A 198 5.97 19.69 -4.13
CA ALA A 198 5.55 21.02 -4.59
C ALA A 198 5.41 22.00 -3.40
N LEU A 199 4.83 21.54 -2.28
CA LEU A 199 4.72 22.31 -1.06
C LEU A 199 6.09 22.68 -0.50
N MET A 200 7.01 21.75 -0.38
CA MET A 200 8.35 22.01 0.13
C MET A 200 9.14 22.96 -0.79
N LYS A 201 8.96 22.85 -2.10
CA LYS A 201 9.55 23.79 -3.07
C LYS A 201 9.02 25.21 -2.85
N ARG A 202 7.70 25.35 -2.68
CA ARG A 202 7.04 26.66 -2.40
C ARG A 202 7.53 27.24 -1.08
N ILE A 203 7.54 26.47 0.01
CA ILE A 203 8.04 26.90 1.33
C ILE A 203 9.47 27.42 1.22
N LYS A 204 10.36 26.67 0.55
CA LYS A 204 11.76 27.06 0.36
C LYS A 204 11.90 28.33 -0.50
N SER A 205 11.12 28.46 -1.56
CA SER A 205 11.09 29.67 -2.40
C SER A 205 10.64 30.87 -1.60
N ASN A 206 9.53 30.78 -0.88
CA ASN A 206 8.97 31.85 -0.06
C ASN A 206 9.95 32.26 1.05
N TYR A 207 10.55 31.29 1.73
CA TYR A 207 11.56 31.54 2.76
C TYR A 207 12.76 32.31 2.19
N ASN A 208 13.33 31.87 1.09
CA ASN A 208 14.46 32.55 0.46
C ASN A 208 14.07 33.96 -0.02
N GLY A 209 12.86 34.11 -0.57
CA GLY A 209 12.32 35.42 -0.96
C GLY A 209 12.19 36.38 0.22
N ILE A 210 11.61 35.90 1.33
CA ILE A 210 11.44 36.70 2.55
C ILE A 210 12.79 37.12 3.14
N VAL A 211 13.73 36.18 3.27
CA VAL A 211 15.05 36.46 3.86
C VAL A 211 15.85 37.42 2.95
N GLY A 212 15.86 37.14 1.66
CA GLY A 212 16.59 37.99 0.70
C GLY A 212 16.02 39.43 0.61
N PHE A 213 14.69 39.53 0.49
CA PHE A 213 14.03 40.84 0.40
C PHE A 213 14.19 41.67 1.69
N ASN A 214 13.97 41.06 2.85
CA ASN A 214 14.16 41.73 4.13
C ASN A 214 15.62 42.13 4.37
N GLY A 215 16.58 41.26 4.00
CA GLY A 215 17.99 41.58 4.05
C GLY A 215 18.34 42.81 3.19
N ALA A 216 17.76 42.90 1.98
CA ALA A 216 17.95 44.06 1.12
C ALA A 216 17.32 45.35 1.70
N LEU A 217 16.13 45.26 2.32
CA LEU A 217 15.48 46.39 2.99
C LEU A 217 16.30 46.90 4.19
N VAL A 218 16.81 45.96 5.01
CA VAL A 218 17.67 46.33 6.15
C VAL A 218 18.97 46.98 5.66
N GLY A 219 19.62 46.39 4.65
CA GLY A 219 20.83 46.96 4.05
C GLY A 219 20.60 48.38 3.47
N GLY A 220 19.49 48.55 2.73
CA GLY A 220 19.10 49.87 2.17
C GLY A 220 18.81 50.91 3.24
N GLY A 221 18.20 50.50 4.36
CA GLY A 221 17.97 51.39 5.51
C GLY A 221 19.26 51.78 6.23
N VAL A 222 20.17 50.85 6.47
CA VAL A 222 21.48 51.10 7.11
C VAL A 222 22.36 52.01 6.26
N LEU A 223 22.34 51.83 4.92
CA LEU A 223 23.09 52.65 3.99
C LEU A 223 22.44 54.03 3.70
N GLY A 224 21.28 54.29 4.29
CA GLY A 224 20.58 55.58 4.17
C GLY A 224 19.83 55.76 2.85
N PHE A 225 19.69 54.72 2.02
CA PHE A 225 18.96 54.81 0.76
C PHE A 225 17.43 54.85 0.92
N MET A 226 16.91 54.35 2.04
CA MET A 226 15.49 54.24 2.30
C MET A 226 15.13 54.67 3.76
N PRO A 227 14.12 55.54 3.93
CA PRO A 227 13.62 55.88 5.24
C PRO A 227 12.86 54.70 5.86
N PRO A 228 12.82 54.57 7.21
CA PRO A 228 12.18 53.44 7.91
C PRO A 228 10.70 53.24 7.53
N SER A 229 9.97 54.30 7.25
CA SER A 229 8.56 54.21 6.83
C SER A 229 8.37 53.50 5.48
N GLN A 230 9.28 53.73 4.54
CA GLN A 230 9.22 53.06 3.23
C GLN A 230 9.63 51.58 3.34
N THR A 231 10.67 51.27 4.13
CA THR A 231 11.07 49.86 4.35
C THR A 231 9.96 49.06 5.01
N ALA A 232 9.27 49.62 6.01
CA ALA A 232 8.14 48.97 6.68
C ALA A 232 6.97 48.75 5.70
N TRP A 233 6.65 49.71 4.86
CA TRP A 233 5.57 49.60 3.89
C TRP A 233 5.87 48.54 2.83
N LEU A 234 7.08 48.51 2.29
CA LEU A 234 7.53 47.54 1.31
C LEU A 234 7.55 46.12 1.90
N HIS A 235 8.02 45.96 3.14
CA HIS A 235 7.98 44.70 3.86
C HIS A 235 6.56 44.13 3.95
N ASN A 236 5.59 44.95 4.39
CA ASN A 236 4.20 44.55 4.51
C ASN A 236 3.58 44.17 3.16
N LEU A 237 3.84 44.98 2.11
CA LEU A 237 3.36 44.69 0.77
C LEU A 237 3.92 43.36 0.22
N PHE A 238 5.21 43.13 0.41
CA PHE A 238 5.86 41.87 -0.02
C PHE A 238 5.32 40.65 0.73
N THR A 239 5.15 40.78 2.02
CA THR A 239 4.56 39.72 2.84
C THR A 239 3.13 39.35 2.41
N LEU A 240 2.32 40.38 2.11
CA LEU A 240 0.98 40.20 1.55
C LEU A 240 1.02 39.48 0.20
N GLY A 241 1.96 39.89 -0.70
CA GLY A 241 2.15 39.24 -2.00
C GLY A 241 2.47 37.76 -1.88
N ILE A 242 3.40 37.38 -0.99
CA ILE A 242 3.72 35.97 -0.71
C ILE A 242 2.50 35.23 -0.13
N GLY A 243 1.72 35.87 0.73
CA GLY A 243 0.49 35.32 1.27
C GLY A 243 -0.51 34.98 0.15
N ILE A 244 -0.72 35.88 -0.79
CA ILE A 244 -1.60 35.66 -1.95
C ILE A 244 -1.08 34.53 -2.85
N GLU A 245 0.23 34.53 -3.16
CA GLU A 245 0.85 33.45 -3.92
C GLU A 245 0.66 32.08 -3.26
N SER A 246 0.78 32.05 -1.93
CA SER A 246 0.62 30.81 -1.15
C SER A 246 -0.81 30.22 -1.21
N MET A 247 -1.80 31.02 -1.56
CA MET A 247 -3.20 30.58 -1.74
C MET A 247 -3.44 29.93 -3.11
N THR A 248 -2.51 30.00 -4.04
CA THR A 248 -2.67 29.38 -5.37
C THR A 248 -2.52 27.84 -5.29
N PRO A 249 -3.21 27.05 -6.13
CA PRO A 249 -3.07 25.61 -6.18
C PRO A 249 -1.62 25.17 -6.34
N LEU A 250 -1.22 24.10 -5.63
CA LEU A 250 0.14 23.56 -5.70
C LEU A 250 0.40 22.76 -6.98
N LEU A 251 -0.61 22.00 -7.39
CA LEU A 251 -0.60 21.24 -8.64
C LEU A 251 -1.49 21.95 -9.66
N LYS A 252 -1.05 21.99 -10.90
CA LYS A 252 -1.96 22.34 -12.00
C LYS A 252 -2.89 21.15 -12.19
N GLU A 253 -4.19 21.40 -12.29
CA GLU A 253 -5.13 20.38 -12.72
C GLU A 253 -4.65 19.88 -14.10
N GLU A 254 -4.20 18.64 -14.18
CA GLU A 254 -4.11 17.96 -15.46
C GLU A 254 -5.55 17.85 -15.97
N LYS A 255 -5.86 18.54 -17.08
CA LYS A 255 -7.12 18.32 -17.78
C LYS A 255 -7.21 16.81 -18.00
N PRO A 256 -8.35 16.16 -17.70
CA PRO A 256 -8.54 14.78 -18.06
C PRO A 256 -8.34 14.69 -19.59
N GLU A 257 -7.21 14.12 -20.01
CA GLU A 257 -7.06 13.69 -21.38
C GLU A 257 -8.23 12.72 -21.65
N ASP A 258 -8.94 12.98 -22.73
CA ASP A 258 -10.05 12.20 -23.19
C ASP A 258 -9.71 10.69 -23.08
N LYS A 259 -10.29 10.04 -22.09
CA LYS A 259 -10.30 8.58 -22.07
C LYS A 259 -10.94 8.16 -23.37
N HIS A 260 -10.17 7.56 -24.24
CA HIS A 260 -10.58 6.93 -25.48
C HIS A 260 -12.00 6.38 -25.33
N THR A 261 -12.93 7.02 -26.02
CA THR A 261 -14.23 6.46 -26.33
C THR A 261 -13.95 5.18 -27.13
N ILE A 262 -14.04 4.04 -26.47
CA ILE A 262 -14.03 2.76 -27.16
C ILE A 262 -15.33 2.74 -27.95
N ASP A 263 -15.20 2.94 -29.24
CA ASP A 263 -16.30 2.84 -30.20
C ASP A 263 -16.72 1.37 -30.28
N ILE A 264 -17.78 1.04 -29.50
CA ILE A 264 -18.40 -0.28 -29.57
C ILE A 264 -19.40 -0.25 -30.72
N THR A 265 -18.90 -0.26 -31.93
CA THR A 265 -19.68 -0.72 -33.09
C THR A 265 -19.44 -2.22 -33.26
N ALA A 266 -20.21 -3.01 -32.52
CA ALA A 266 -20.33 -4.43 -32.77
C ALA A 266 -21.15 -4.62 -34.04
N GLU A 267 -20.51 -4.97 -35.13
CA GLU A 267 -21.18 -5.59 -36.27
C GLU A 267 -21.74 -6.95 -35.87
N SER A 268 -23.04 -6.99 -35.74
CA SER A 268 -23.78 -8.23 -35.73
C SER A 268 -23.77 -8.82 -37.16
N THR A 269 -22.99 -9.87 -37.37
CA THR A 269 -23.20 -10.75 -38.55
C THR A 269 -23.63 -12.11 -38.06
N VAL A 270 -24.88 -12.39 -38.26
CA VAL A 270 -25.52 -13.71 -38.17
C VAL A 270 -25.11 -14.52 -39.40
N ALA A 271 -24.60 -15.71 -39.22
CA ALA A 271 -24.74 -16.83 -40.12
C ALA A 271 -24.58 -18.15 -39.36
#